data_56ef6af77b0ede929413ec8c6971abb0
#
_entry.id   56ef6af77b0ede929413ec8c6971abb0
#
_cell.length_a   1.000
_cell.length_b   1.000
_cell.length_c   1.000
_cell.angle_alpha   90.00
_cell.angle_beta   90.00
_cell.angle_gamma   90.00
#
_symmetry.space_group_name_H-M   'P 1'
#
loop_
_entity.id
_entity.type
_entity.pdbx_description
1 polymer ?
#
loop_
_entity_poly.entity_id
_entity_poly.type
_entity_poly.pdbx_seq_one_letter_code
_entity_poly.pdbx_strand_id
1 'polypeptide(L)'
;MALYEQLQADVKQAMLARDEVARDTLRMLVAAVKKQELEAGKTVTDELVMTILQASAKTRAESIAQFTAAGRMDLVAKEQAELAVVRRYLPQQLDEAQTRAAIVALIAELGISSKKDVGTLMKAAMAKHKGVIDGKLVQKLAGELLA
;
A
#
# COMPACT_ATOMS: atom_id res chain seq x y z
N MET A 1 -7.82 -5.33 -17.14
CA MET A 1 -9.16 -4.69 -17.18
C MET A 1 -10.07 -5.17 -16.06
N ALA A 2 -9.96 -6.47 -15.67
CA ALA A 2 -10.85 -7.06 -14.66
C ALA A 2 -10.89 -6.29 -13.33
N LEU A 3 -9.75 -5.82 -12.84
CA LEU A 3 -9.68 -5.05 -11.58
C LEU A 3 -10.39 -3.69 -11.71
N TYR A 4 -10.25 -3.03 -12.86
CA TYR A 4 -10.93 -1.77 -13.12
C TYR A 4 -12.45 -1.94 -13.16
N GLU A 5 -12.90 -2.99 -13.84
CA GLU A 5 -14.31 -3.35 -13.90
C GLU A 5 -14.86 -3.67 -12.51
N GLN A 6 -14.07 -4.35 -11.68
CA GLN A 6 -14.43 -4.64 -10.30
C GLN A 6 -14.62 -3.34 -9.48
N LEU A 7 -13.71 -2.38 -9.61
CA LEU A 7 -13.85 -1.09 -8.95
C LEU A 7 -15.15 -0.38 -9.35
N GLN A 8 -15.47 -0.38 -10.65
CA GLN A 8 -16.69 0.24 -11.17
C GLN A 8 -17.95 -0.46 -10.67
N ALA A 9 -17.94 -1.80 -10.61
CA ALA A 9 -19.04 -2.57 -10.07
C ALA A 9 -19.21 -2.30 -8.57
N ASP A 10 -18.14 -2.19 -7.83
CA ASP A 10 -18.16 -1.95 -6.39
C ASP A 10 -18.65 -0.53 -6.05
N VAL A 11 -18.42 0.46 -6.92
CA VAL A 11 -19.06 1.78 -6.78
C VAL A 11 -20.58 1.64 -6.75
N LYS A 12 -21.14 0.87 -7.67
CA LYS A 12 -22.58 0.63 -7.74
C LYS A 12 -23.10 -0.08 -6.50
N GLN A 13 -22.38 -1.08 -6.03
CA GLN A 13 -22.73 -1.80 -4.80
C GLN A 13 -22.68 -0.89 -3.57
N ALA A 14 -21.69 -0.05 -3.46
CA ALA A 14 -21.59 0.92 -2.37
C ALA A 14 -22.74 1.92 -2.38
N MET A 15 -23.17 2.36 -3.57
CA MET A 15 -24.34 3.23 -3.71
C MET A 15 -25.62 2.53 -3.24
N LEU A 16 -25.83 1.28 -3.62
CA LEU A 16 -26.99 0.49 -3.22
C LEU A 16 -26.99 0.23 -1.71
N ALA A 17 -25.82 -0.02 -1.12
CA ALA A 17 -25.66 -0.23 0.31
C ALA A 17 -25.67 1.07 1.13
N ARG A 18 -25.72 2.23 0.48
CA ARG A 18 -25.61 3.55 1.11
C ARG A 18 -24.33 3.72 1.93
N ASP A 19 -23.26 3.07 1.48
CA ASP A 19 -21.92 3.20 2.05
C ASP A 19 -21.20 4.37 1.37
N GLU A 20 -21.34 5.54 1.94
CA GLU A 20 -20.81 6.78 1.35
C GLU A 20 -19.28 6.79 1.32
N VAL A 21 -18.63 6.27 2.34
CA VAL A 21 -17.17 6.22 2.40
C VAL A 21 -16.62 5.33 1.28
N ALA A 22 -17.16 4.14 1.13
CA ALA A 22 -16.75 3.22 0.06
C ALA A 22 -17.06 3.83 -1.31
N ARG A 23 -18.25 4.36 -1.50
CA ARG A 23 -18.66 5.01 -2.76
C ARG A 23 -17.67 6.11 -3.16
N ASP A 24 -17.40 7.05 -2.27
CA ASP A 24 -16.57 8.20 -2.59
C ASP A 24 -15.09 7.81 -2.80
N THR A 25 -14.57 6.91 -1.98
CA THR A 25 -13.21 6.39 -2.13
C THR A 25 -13.04 5.65 -3.46
N LEU A 26 -13.98 4.77 -3.80
CA LEU A 26 -13.97 4.03 -5.06
C LEU A 26 -14.11 4.95 -6.27
N ARG A 27 -14.95 5.98 -6.19
CA ARG A 27 -15.07 6.99 -7.26
C ARG A 27 -13.75 7.72 -7.50
N MET A 28 -13.03 8.06 -6.43
CA MET A 28 -11.72 8.70 -6.56
C MET A 28 -10.71 7.77 -7.25
N LEU A 29 -10.72 6.49 -6.93
CA LEU A 29 -9.85 5.49 -7.56
C LEU A 29 -10.17 5.31 -9.04
N VAL A 30 -11.45 5.18 -9.38
CA VAL A 30 -11.92 5.07 -10.77
C VAL A 30 -11.52 6.33 -11.56
N ALA A 31 -11.70 7.51 -10.98
CA ALA A 31 -11.30 8.77 -11.60
C ALA A 31 -9.78 8.85 -11.83
N ALA A 32 -8.98 8.36 -10.89
CA ALA A 32 -7.52 8.33 -11.03
C ALA A 32 -7.07 7.41 -12.19
N VAL A 33 -7.71 6.25 -12.34
CA VAL A 33 -7.45 5.36 -13.48
C VAL A 33 -7.83 6.03 -14.79
N LYS A 34 -9.01 6.63 -14.83
CA LYS A 34 -9.52 7.33 -16.02
C LYS A 34 -8.59 8.49 -16.43
N LYS A 35 -8.07 9.21 -15.46
CA LYS A 35 -7.11 10.29 -15.70
C LYS A 35 -5.83 9.77 -16.37
N GLN A 36 -5.30 8.64 -15.89
CA GLN A 36 -4.11 8.04 -16.50
C GLN A 36 -4.38 7.57 -17.93
N GLU A 37 -5.56 7.05 -18.19
CA GLU A 37 -5.96 6.65 -19.54
C GLU A 37 -6.05 7.83 -20.47
N LEU A 38 -6.76 8.88 -20.08
CA LEU A 38 -7.08 10.03 -20.95
C LEU A 38 -5.93 11.03 -21.09
N GLU A 39 -5.27 11.37 -19.98
CA GLU A 39 -4.24 12.43 -19.98
C GLU A 39 -2.84 11.89 -20.25
N ALA A 40 -2.50 10.72 -19.73
CA ALA A 40 -1.19 10.12 -19.93
C ALA A 40 -1.13 9.10 -21.06
N GLY A 41 -2.25 8.82 -21.72
CA GLY A 41 -2.32 7.87 -22.83
C GLY A 41 -2.00 6.44 -22.46
N LYS A 42 -2.17 6.07 -21.17
CA LYS A 42 -1.84 4.74 -20.69
C LYS A 42 -3.00 3.77 -20.95
N THR A 43 -2.67 2.53 -21.32
CA THR A 43 -3.65 1.47 -21.41
C THR A 43 -4.07 1.04 -20.02
N VAL A 44 -5.37 0.87 -19.79
CA VAL A 44 -5.90 0.39 -18.52
C VAL A 44 -5.64 -1.11 -18.40
N THR A 45 -4.76 -1.47 -17.49
CA THR A 45 -4.41 -2.86 -17.15
C THR A 45 -4.59 -3.07 -15.66
N ASP A 46 -4.67 -4.32 -15.21
CA ASP A 46 -4.71 -4.64 -13.78
C ASP A 46 -3.44 -4.13 -13.07
N GLU A 47 -2.30 -4.16 -13.74
CA GLU A 47 -1.04 -3.62 -13.21
C GLU A 47 -1.13 -2.11 -12.97
N LEU A 48 -1.67 -1.36 -13.93
CA LEU A 48 -1.86 0.08 -13.75
C LEU A 48 -2.79 0.38 -12.58
N VAL A 49 -3.90 -0.33 -12.50
CA VAL A 49 -4.87 -0.16 -11.40
C VAL A 49 -4.22 -0.50 -10.06
N MET A 50 -3.46 -1.57 -10.00
CA MET A 50 -2.74 -1.97 -8.79
C MET A 50 -1.74 -0.90 -8.34
N THR A 51 -1.00 -0.32 -9.28
CA THR A 51 -0.07 0.79 -9.00
C THR A 51 -0.79 2.00 -8.40
N ILE A 52 -1.95 2.34 -8.94
CA ILE A 52 -2.78 3.44 -8.43
C ILE A 52 -3.29 3.13 -7.02
N LEU A 53 -3.75 1.91 -6.78
CA LEU A 53 -4.19 1.47 -5.45
C LEU A 53 -3.07 1.54 -4.42
N GLN A 54 -1.88 1.08 -4.76
CA GLN A 54 -0.70 1.12 -3.90
C GLN A 54 -0.29 2.55 -3.57
N ALA A 55 -0.29 3.44 -4.56
CA ALA A 55 0.02 4.86 -4.36
C ALA A 55 -1.02 5.52 -3.46
N SER A 56 -2.30 5.22 -3.64
CA SER A 56 -3.39 5.73 -2.80
C SER A 56 -3.23 5.27 -1.35
N ALA A 57 -2.92 4.00 -1.13
CA ALA A 57 -2.70 3.45 0.21
C ALA A 57 -1.51 4.14 0.91
N LYS A 58 -0.43 4.35 0.19
CA LYS A 58 0.77 5.03 0.71
C LYS A 58 0.46 6.47 1.12
N THR A 59 -0.20 7.22 0.24
CA THR A 59 -0.57 8.62 0.50
C THR A 59 -1.47 8.73 1.74
N ARG A 60 -2.44 7.84 1.87
CA ARG A 60 -3.35 7.82 3.03
C ARG A 60 -2.62 7.46 4.31
N ALA A 61 -1.70 6.51 4.29
CA ALA A 61 -0.88 6.15 5.44
C ALA A 61 -0.01 7.33 5.90
N GLU A 62 0.57 8.06 4.96
CA GLU A 62 1.35 9.28 5.25
C GLU A 62 0.48 10.37 5.87
N SER A 63 -0.73 10.56 5.33
CA SER A 63 -1.71 11.52 5.87
C SER A 63 -2.13 11.15 7.30
N ILE A 64 -2.35 9.87 7.57
CA ILE A 64 -2.68 9.37 8.91
C ILE A 64 -1.56 9.71 9.89
N ALA A 65 -0.31 9.49 9.51
CA ALA A 65 0.84 9.82 10.35
C ALA A 65 0.92 11.32 10.65
N GLN A 66 0.73 12.16 9.64
CA GLN A 66 0.75 13.61 9.78
C GLN A 66 -0.39 14.13 10.67
N PHE A 67 -1.61 13.64 10.44
CA PHE A 67 -2.78 14.04 11.23
C PHE A 67 -2.69 13.55 12.67
N THR A 68 -2.12 12.37 12.89
CA THR A 68 -1.86 11.86 14.24
C THR A 68 -0.89 12.76 14.99
N ALA A 69 0.20 13.17 14.35
CA ALA A 69 1.18 14.08 14.92
C ALA A 69 0.58 15.46 15.24
N ALA A 70 -0.39 15.90 14.44
CA ALA A 70 -1.10 17.17 14.63
C ALA A 70 -2.28 17.08 15.62
N GLY A 71 -2.58 15.91 16.15
CA GLY A 71 -3.70 15.69 17.06
C GLY A 71 -5.08 15.76 16.41
N ARG A 72 -5.15 15.69 15.08
CA ARG A 72 -6.39 15.76 14.32
C ARG A 72 -7.00 14.37 14.14
N MET A 73 -7.53 13.82 15.24
CA MET A 73 -8.08 12.46 15.26
C MET A 73 -9.34 12.30 14.42
N ASP A 74 -10.08 13.35 14.17
CA ASP A 74 -11.20 13.41 13.24
C ASP A 74 -10.77 13.07 11.81
N LEU A 75 -9.67 13.67 11.36
CA LEU A 75 -9.08 13.43 10.04
C LEU A 75 -8.40 12.06 9.96
N VAL A 76 -7.79 11.62 11.07
CA VAL A 76 -7.22 10.26 11.16
C VAL A 76 -8.31 9.21 10.93
N ALA A 77 -9.45 9.33 11.60
CA ALA A 77 -10.57 8.38 11.46
C ALA A 77 -11.09 8.34 10.02
N LYS A 78 -11.21 9.49 9.38
CA LYS A 78 -11.64 9.59 7.98
C LYS A 78 -10.65 8.88 7.04
N GLU A 79 -9.37 9.19 7.16
CA GLU A 79 -8.34 8.57 6.32
C GLU A 79 -8.21 7.06 6.56
N GLN A 80 -8.36 6.61 7.80
CA GLN A 80 -8.35 5.18 8.12
C GLN A 80 -9.52 4.44 7.47
N ALA A 81 -10.71 5.03 7.48
CA ALA A 81 -11.89 4.44 6.84
C ALA A 81 -11.70 4.33 5.31
N GLU A 82 -11.15 5.37 4.70
CA GLU A 82 -10.85 5.37 3.26
C GLU A 82 -9.73 4.37 2.91
N LEU A 83 -8.69 4.30 3.74
CA LEU A 83 -7.60 3.34 3.57
C LEU A 83 -8.11 1.90 3.65
N ALA A 84 -9.05 1.60 4.54
CA ALA A 84 -9.64 0.28 4.65
C ALA A 84 -10.33 -0.14 3.35
N VAL A 85 -10.98 0.78 2.65
CA VAL A 85 -11.59 0.51 1.33
C VAL A 85 -10.52 0.17 0.29
N VAL A 86 -9.46 0.96 0.22
CA VAL A 86 -8.34 0.72 -0.72
C VAL A 86 -7.69 -0.64 -0.46
N ARG A 87 -7.47 -0.99 0.79
CA ARG A 87 -6.82 -2.25 1.19
C ARG A 87 -7.61 -3.50 0.82
N ARG A 88 -8.90 -3.40 0.57
CA ARG A 88 -9.71 -4.54 0.07
C ARG A 88 -9.18 -5.11 -1.24
N TYR A 89 -8.50 -4.29 -2.04
CA TYR A 89 -8.00 -4.65 -3.38
C TYR A 89 -6.51 -4.96 -3.38
N LEU A 90 -5.83 -4.76 -2.27
CA LEU A 90 -4.39 -4.98 -2.15
C LEU A 90 -4.10 -6.31 -1.47
N PRO A 91 -2.96 -6.96 -1.79
CA PRO A 91 -2.49 -8.10 -1.01
C PRO A 91 -2.35 -7.72 0.46
N GLN A 92 -2.57 -8.67 1.36
CA GLN A 92 -2.42 -8.44 2.78
C GLN A 92 -0.98 -8.03 3.10
N GLN A 93 -0.82 -6.92 3.83
CA GLN A 93 0.49 -6.44 4.26
C GLN A 93 1.06 -7.37 5.33
N LEU A 94 2.38 -7.55 5.31
CA LEU A 94 3.08 -8.27 6.36
C LEU A 94 3.07 -7.44 7.66
N ASP A 95 2.70 -8.09 8.77
CA ASP A 95 2.83 -7.47 10.08
C ASP A 95 4.31 -7.42 10.52
N GLU A 96 4.59 -6.87 11.70
CA GLU A 96 5.97 -6.75 12.20
C GLU A 96 6.62 -8.13 12.39
N ALA A 97 5.91 -9.11 12.94
CA ALA A 97 6.43 -10.45 13.14
C ALA A 97 6.74 -11.14 11.80
N GLN A 98 5.85 -11.05 10.84
CA GLN A 98 6.04 -11.61 9.50
C GLN A 98 7.18 -10.90 8.76
N THR A 99 7.27 -9.59 8.89
CA THR A 99 8.37 -8.80 8.30
C THR A 99 9.70 -9.20 8.91
N ARG A 100 9.78 -9.34 10.22
CA ARG A 100 11.00 -9.79 10.91
C ARG A 100 11.43 -11.18 10.42
N ALA A 101 10.51 -12.12 10.33
CA ALA A 101 10.80 -13.46 9.81
C ALA A 101 11.31 -13.43 8.37
N ALA A 102 10.71 -12.60 7.52
CA ALA A 102 11.14 -12.42 6.13
C ALA A 102 12.57 -11.86 6.05
N ILE A 103 12.89 -10.87 6.87
CA ILE A 103 14.22 -10.26 6.92
C ILE A 103 15.26 -11.25 7.43
N VAL A 104 14.96 -11.99 8.50
CA VAL A 104 15.86 -13.03 9.04
C VAL A 104 16.19 -14.05 7.95
N ALA A 105 15.18 -14.51 7.21
CA ALA A 105 15.36 -15.46 6.11
C ALA A 105 16.26 -14.88 5.00
N LEU A 106 16.08 -13.61 4.63
CA LEU A 106 16.89 -12.94 3.62
C LEU A 106 18.34 -12.73 4.07
N ILE A 107 18.57 -12.38 5.32
CA ILE A 107 19.89 -12.23 5.90
C ILE A 107 20.65 -13.57 5.79
N ALA A 108 20.00 -14.67 6.14
CA ALA A 108 20.59 -16.01 6.01
C ALA A 108 20.85 -16.39 4.56
N GLU A 109 19.89 -16.15 3.67
CA GLU A 109 19.99 -16.45 2.24
C GLU A 109 21.11 -15.67 1.56
N LEU A 110 21.23 -14.37 1.87
CA LEU A 110 22.24 -13.50 1.28
C LEU A 110 23.61 -13.60 1.96
N GLY A 111 23.69 -14.22 3.12
CA GLY A 111 24.93 -14.37 3.87
C GLY A 111 25.49 -13.05 4.40
N ILE A 112 24.63 -12.07 4.66
CA ILE A 112 25.05 -10.75 5.17
C ILE A 112 25.01 -10.71 6.70
N SER A 113 25.87 -9.89 7.30
CA SER A 113 25.96 -9.76 8.76
C SER A 113 26.21 -8.34 9.24
N SER A 114 26.49 -7.41 8.35
CA SER A 114 26.88 -6.04 8.66
C SER A 114 25.83 -5.03 8.22
N LYS A 115 25.68 -3.95 8.99
CA LYS A 115 24.84 -2.80 8.62
C LYS A 115 25.26 -2.16 7.29
N LYS A 116 26.48 -2.37 6.83
CA LYS A 116 26.94 -1.92 5.51
C LYS A 116 26.14 -2.56 4.37
N ASP A 117 25.53 -3.71 4.62
CA ASP A 117 24.76 -4.45 3.63
C ASP A 117 23.25 -4.14 3.69
N VAL A 118 22.83 -3.14 4.46
CA VAL A 118 21.43 -2.74 4.59
C VAL A 118 20.81 -2.43 3.23
N GLY A 119 21.54 -1.74 2.34
CA GLY A 119 21.06 -1.43 1.00
C GLY A 119 20.74 -2.68 0.17
N THR A 120 21.60 -3.69 0.24
CA THR A 120 21.38 -4.98 -0.43
C THR A 120 20.18 -5.70 0.14
N LEU A 121 20.05 -5.72 1.46
CA LEU A 121 18.91 -6.32 2.16
C LEU A 121 17.59 -5.62 1.78
N MET A 122 17.57 -4.28 1.79
CA MET A 122 16.39 -3.48 1.40
C MET A 122 15.94 -3.81 -0.01
N LYS A 123 16.89 -3.83 -0.95
CA LYS A 123 16.60 -4.13 -2.36
C LYS A 123 15.99 -5.53 -2.51
N ALA A 124 16.58 -6.52 -1.85
CA ALA A 124 16.09 -7.90 -1.90
C ALA A 124 14.70 -8.04 -1.26
N ALA A 125 14.48 -7.40 -0.11
CA ALA A 125 13.19 -7.42 0.57
C ALA A 125 12.08 -6.76 -0.26
N MET A 126 12.36 -5.60 -0.84
CA MET A 126 11.38 -4.88 -1.67
C MET A 126 11.07 -5.62 -2.97
N ALA A 127 12.03 -6.37 -3.53
CA ALA A 127 11.82 -7.18 -4.73
C ALA A 127 11.02 -8.45 -4.44
N LYS A 128 11.38 -9.18 -3.38
CA LYS A 128 10.75 -10.47 -3.02
C LYS A 128 9.35 -10.30 -2.46
N HIS A 129 9.11 -9.24 -1.69
CA HIS A 129 7.83 -8.97 -1.02
C HIS A 129 7.18 -7.69 -1.54
N LYS A 130 7.27 -7.47 -2.84
CA LYS A 130 6.76 -6.26 -3.50
C LYS A 130 5.28 -6.02 -3.16
N GLY A 131 4.99 -4.81 -2.69
CA GLY A 131 3.63 -4.37 -2.40
C GLY A 131 3.05 -4.86 -1.07
N VAL A 132 3.76 -5.73 -0.33
CA VAL A 132 3.28 -6.28 0.95
C VAL A 132 4.18 -5.99 2.14
N ILE A 133 5.37 -5.43 1.91
CA ILE A 133 6.35 -5.14 2.95
C ILE A 133 6.56 -3.61 3.08
N ASP A 134 6.68 -3.14 4.32
CA ASP A 134 6.94 -1.74 4.62
C ASP A 134 8.46 -1.50 4.70
N GLY A 135 8.96 -0.67 3.79
CA GLY A 135 10.40 -0.34 3.72
C GLY A 135 10.94 0.31 4.99
N LYS A 136 10.15 1.15 5.66
CA LYS A 136 10.56 1.78 6.93
C LYS A 136 10.73 0.75 8.04
N LEU A 137 9.82 -0.21 8.11
CA LEU A 137 9.90 -1.30 9.08
C LEU A 137 11.08 -2.21 8.79
N VAL A 138 11.36 -2.51 7.51
CA VAL A 138 12.55 -3.27 7.11
C VAL A 138 13.82 -2.58 7.58
N GLN A 139 13.93 -1.27 7.39
CA GLN A 139 15.09 -0.50 7.81
C GLN A 139 15.29 -0.54 9.33
N LYS A 140 14.21 -0.37 10.09
CA LYS A 140 14.22 -0.46 11.54
C LYS A 140 14.70 -1.82 12.02
N LEU A 141 14.12 -2.89 11.48
CA LEU A 141 14.46 -4.27 11.87
C LEU A 141 15.87 -4.67 11.41
N ALA A 142 16.30 -4.20 10.25
CA ALA A 142 17.67 -4.41 9.79
C ALA A 142 18.68 -3.79 10.76
N GLY A 143 18.40 -2.60 11.29
CA GLY A 143 19.21 -1.96 12.31
C GLY A 143 19.31 -2.75 13.62
N GLU A 144 18.26 -3.51 13.96
CA GLU A 144 18.24 -4.39 15.14
C GLU A 144 18.95 -5.73 14.89
N LEU A 145 18.84 -6.27 13.68
CA LEU A 145 19.29 -7.63 13.35
C LEU A 145 20.73 -7.70 12.80
N LEU A 146 21.23 -6.62 12.22
CA LEU A 146 22.58 -6.54 11.68
C LEU A 146 23.55 -5.89 12.66
N ALA A 147 24.75 -6.37 12.66
CA ALA A 147 25.82 -5.86 13.52
C ALA A 147 26.38 -4.49 13.08
#